data_1bd8bcfaf3d1e6cfa746843364620637
#
_entry.id   1bd8bcfaf3d1e6cfa746843364620637
#
_cell.length_a   1.000
_cell.length_b   1.000
_cell.length_c   1.000
_cell.angle_alpha   90.00
_cell.angle_beta   90.00
_cell.angle_gamma   90.00
#
_symmetry.space_group_name_H-M   'P 1'
#
loop_
_entity.id
_entity.type
_entity.pdbx_description
1 polymer ?
#
loop_
_entity_poly.entity_id
_entity_poly.type
_entity_poly.pdbx_seq_one_letter_code
_entity_poly.pdbx_strand_id
1 'polypeptide(L)'
;MPALKFFFEALFLAAIFILQALCEPQGSKGVTSRFVRKLQDSGDLPETSEWFITFDATLNLPEQVHLTQGDYIGQTTTVSWVTWASSSGNIVQYGKSKDSYTSSIQSDVTTYTYGDYTSGFIHHAKLEGLDYGTTYFYKVGDGSSSREFSFTTPPEVGPDAAHVFGITADLGQTINSAQTVAHYTRSGGQTMLFVGDMSYADRYKSNSQVRWDTWLRLLENSTAFQSWMWVAGDHEIEAKSNSGETEKFKAFNKRFPVPYQASGSTSSLYYAFKRASAHFIAISYYDDYSEGSTQYQWLQTELSKVDRSTTPWLIILEHVPWYNSNTHHYQQGDGMRSVLEPLIVNAKADIFFAGHVHAYERTFRASSLNCSGGCSDENAPVYINIGDGGNSEGLVGSFVSPQPSYSAFREASYGFATLDIRNRTHALYNWHRNDDGDAVVADSTWIINRVSS
;
A
#
# COMPACT_ATOMS: atom_id res chain seq x y z
N MET A 1 38.16 -34.24 17.62
CA MET A 1 37.50 -32.92 17.40
C MET A 1 36.29 -32.94 16.45
N PRO A 2 35.82 -34.05 15.82
CA PRO A 2 34.53 -34.07 15.09
C PRO A 2 33.29 -34.24 15.99
N ALA A 3 33.41 -34.91 17.14
CA ALA A 3 32.27 -35.19 18.02
C ALA A 3 31.68 -33.93 18.72
N LEU A 4 32.52 -32.90 18.95
CA LEU A 4 32.07 -31.66 19.62
C LEU A 4 31.25 -30.77 18.70
N LYS A 5 31.51 -30.82 17.39
CA LYS A 5 30.75 -30.07 16.38
C LYS A 5 29.33 -30.63 16.17
N PHE A 6 29.22 -31.95 16.16
CA PHE A 6 27.92 -32.64 16.11
C PHE A 6 27.02 -32.39 17.33
N PHE A 7 27.62 -32.21 18.50
CA PHE A 7 26.89 -31.96 19.74
C PHE A 7 26.34 -30.52 19.77
N PHE A 8 27.10 -29.53 19.23
CA PHE A 8 26.63 -28.14 19.12
C PHE A 8 25.55 -27.96 18.06
N GLU A 9 25.63 -28.64 16.90
CA GLU A 9 24.60 -28.59 15.87
C GLU A 9 23.30 -29.27 16.33
N ALA A 10 23.42 -30.38 17.07
CA ALA A 10 22.24 -31.04 17.63
C ALA A 10 21.57 -30.20 18.74
N LEU A 11 22.34 -29.51 19.58
CA LEU A 11 21.81 -28.59 20.58
C LEU A 11 21.19 -27.33 19.97
N PHE A 12 21.75 -26.84 18.86
CA PHE A 12 21.20 -25.69 18.13
C PHE A 12 19.88 -26.06 17.41
N LEU A 13 19.81 -27.24 16.79
CA LEU A 13 18.59 -27.79 16.19
C LEU A 13 17.53 -28.12 17.27
N ALA A 14 17.93 -28.68 18.41
CA ALA A 14 17.02 -28.94 19.53
C ALA A 14 16.49 -27.62 20.15
N ALA A 15 17.31 -26.58 20.25
CA ALA A 15 16.89 -25.26 20.72
C ALA A 15 15.93 -24.60 19.75
N ILE A 16 16.12 -24.77 18.42
CA ILE A 16 15.19 -24.29 17.40
C ILE A 16 13.86 -25.05 17.49
N PHE A 17 13.88 -26.37 17.66
CA PHE A 17 12.67 -27.17 17.85
C PHE A 17 11.95 -26.86 19.16
N ILE A 18 12.67 -26.59 20.25
CA ILE A 18 12.07 -26.20 21.54
C ILE A 18 11.50 -24.78 21.46
N LEU A 19 12.14 -23.84 20.75
CA LEU A 19 11.54 -22.52 20.47
C LEU A 19 10.31 -22.62 19.54
N GLN A 20 10.29 -23.54 18.58
CA GLN A 20 9.12 -23.79 17.73
C GLN A 20 7.98 -24.47 18.50
N ALA A 21 8.29 -25.40 19.43
CA ALA A 21 7.29 -26.04 20.28
C ALA A 21 6.71 -25.13 21.38
N LEU A 22 7.40 -24.02 21.71
CA LEU A 22 6.88 -22.99 22.63
C LEU A 22 6.03 -21.94 21.92
N CYS A 23 5.84 -22.01 20.62
CA CYS A 23 5.05 -21.11 19.80
C CYS A 23 3.74 -21.74 19.28
N GLU A 24 3.23 -22.79 19.92
CA GLU A 24 1.85 -23.18 19.71
C GLU A 24 0.95 -22.24 20.53
N PRO A 25 0.03 -21.49 19.88
CA PRO A 25 -0.89 -20.62 20.59
C PRO A 25 -1.98 -21.47 21.26
N GLN A 26 -1.76 -21.91 22.48
CA GLN A 26 -2.88 -22.24 23.36
C GLN A 26 -3.69 -20.97 23.57
N GLY A 27 -4.78 -20.76 22.78
CA GLY A 27 -5.80 -19.77 23.02
C GLY A 27 -5.28 -18.38 23.44
N SER A 28 -4.37 -17.78 22.68
CA SER A 28 -3.87 -16.45 22.98
C SER A 28 -5.03 -15.49 22.93
N LYS A 29 -5.36 -14.88 24.08
CA LYS A 29 -6.34 -13.81 24.15
C LYS A 29 -5.79 -12.64 23.34
N GLY A 30 -6.64 -12.03 22.51
CA GLY A 30 -6.28 -10.81 21.79
C GLY A 30 -5.78 -9.71 22.74
N VAL A 31 -4.91 -8.86 22.23
CA VAL A 31 -4.30 -7.75 22.98
C VAL A 31 -4.88 -6.43 22.51
N THR A 32 -5.55 -5.70 23.43
CA THR A 32 -5.78 -4.27 23.27
C THR A 32 -4.61 -3.55 23.94
N SER A 33 -3.81 -2.83 23.14
CA SER A 33 -2.68 -2.06 23.65
C SER A 33 -3.13 -1.01 24.65
N ARG A 34 -2.32 -0.78 25.69
CA ARG A 34 -2.52 0.28 26.68
C ARG A 34 -1.60 1.49 26.41
N PHE A 35 -0.97 1.52 25.26
CA PHE A 35 -0.12 2.63 24.89
C PHE A 35 -0.96 3.91 24.79
N VAL A 36 -0.45 5.01 25.32
CA VAL A 36 -1.08 6.32 25.26
C VAL A 36 -0.11 7.27 24.59
N ARG A 37 -0.52 7.82 23.47
CA ARG A 37 0.26 8.81 22.74
C ARG A 37 0.53 10.05 23.59
N LYS A 38 1.74 10.58 23.49
CA LYS A 38 2.13 11.87 24.08
C LYS A 38 1.79 13.04 23.16
N LEU A 39 1.92 12.84 21.86
CA LEU A 39 1.60 13.85 20.85
C LEU A 39 0.10 13.84 20.57
N GLN A 40 -0.50 15.02 20.47
CA GLN A 40 -1.89 15.18 20.06
C GLN A 40 -2.01 15.12 18.54
N ASP A 41 -3.23 14.87 18.06
CA ASP A 41 -3.53 14.98 16.64
C ASP A 41 -3.25 16.39 16.15
N SER A 42 -2.77 16.50 14.92
CA SER A 42 -2.40 17.76 14.29
C SER A 42 -3.26 18.02 13.06
N GLY A 43 -3.52 19.29 12.81
CA GLY A 43 -4.09 19.70 11.51
C GLY A 43 -3.11 19.48 10.36
N ASP A 44 -3.61 19.63 9.14
CA ASP A 44 -2.76 19.56 7.95
C ASP A 44 -1.68 20.63 7.96
N LEU A 45 -0.53 20.27 7.40
CA LEU A 45 0.59 21.18 7.19
C LEU A 45 0.18 22.34 6.28
N PRO A 46 0.63 23.57 6.55
CA PRO A 46 0.41 24.69 5.65
C PRO A 46 1.10 24.43 4.30
N GLU A 47 0.56 24.96 3.21
CA GLU A 47 1.10 24.79 1.85
C GLU A 47 2.57 25.24 1.70
N THR A 48 3.03 26.09 2.63
CA THR A 48 4.41 26.59 2.70
C THR A 48 5.31 25.78 3.62
N SER A 49 4.87 24.61 4.09
CA SER A 49 5.63 23.76 5.00
C SER A 49 6.96 23.31 4.40
N GLU A 50 8.01 23.28 5.22
CA GLU A 50 9.34 22.74 4.86
C GLU A 50 9.33 21.24 4.55
N TRP A 51 8.28 20.52 4.95
CA TRP A 51 8.08 19.10 4.62
C TRP A 51 7.75 18.88 3.14
N PHE A 52 7.24 19.92 2.45
CA PHE A 52 6.96 19.82 1.03
C PHE A 52 8.19 20.23 0.21
N ILE A 53 8.54 19.40 -0.76
CA ILE A 53 9.55 19.81 -1.74
C ILE A 53 9.00 21.00 -2.52
N THR A 54 9.70 22.12 -2.48
CA THR A 54 9.31 23.34 -3.16
C THR A 54 10.31 23.70 -4.25
N PHE A 55 9.80 24.24 -5.33
CA PHE A 55 10.60 24.69 -6.47
C PHE A 55 10.30 26.15 -6.77
N ASP A 56 11.26 26.83 -7.35
CA ASP A 56 11.02 28.14 -7.94
C ASP A 56 10.03 28.00 -9.10
N ALA A 57 8.83 28.52 -8.92
CA ALA A 57 7.76 28.44 -9.91
C ALA A 57 8.13 29.06 -11.28
N THR A 58 9.13 29.95 -11.33
CA THR A 58 9.62 30.55 -12.56
C THR A 58 10.45 29.61 -13.41
N LEU A 59 11.02 28.55 -12.81
CA LEU A 59 11.88 27.60 -13.48
C LEU A 59 11.12 26.42 -14.12
N ASN A 60 9.83 26.28 -13.82
CA ASN A 60 8.98 25.21 -14.34
C ASN A 60 9.62 23.80 -14.27
N LEU A 61 10.29 23.52 -13.16
CA LEU A 61 10.96 22.22 -12.94
C LEU A 61 9.93 21.11 -12.77
N PRO A 62 10.21 19.90 -13.26
CA PRO A 62 9.39 18.73 -12.96
C PRO A 62 9.32 18.48 -11.45
N GLU A 63 8.13 18.20 -10.94
CA GLU A 63 7.86 17.92 -9.52
C GLU A 63 6.86 16.78 -9.35
N GLN A 64 6.62 16.35 -8.10
CA GLN A 64 5.66 15.29 -7.79
C GLN A 64 6.03 13.95 -8.47
N VAL A 65 7.33 13.69 -8.57
CA VAL A 65 7.84 12.49 -9.26
C VAL A 65 7.46 11.25 -8.47
N HIS A 66 6.78 10.31 -9.14
CA HIS A 66 6.40 9.05 -8.52
C HIS A 66 6.46 7.87 -9.49
N LEU A 67 6.71 6.69 -8.94
CA LEU A 67 6.86 5.45 -9.68
C LEU A 67 5.73 4.49 -9.34
N THR A 68 5.18 3.84 -10.37
CA THR A 68 4.18 2.77 -10.22
C THR A 68 4.57 1.60 -11.12
N GLN A 69 4.35 0.35 -10.69
CA GLN A 69 4.50 -0.78 -11.59
C GLN A 69 3.48 -0.67 -12.74
N GLY A 70 3.95 -0.71 -13.97
CA GLY A 70 3.14 -0.43 -15.15
C GLY A 70 2.60 -1.68 -15.88
N ASP A 71 2.98 -2.87 -15.43
CA ASP A 71 2.59 -4.16 -16.03
C ASP A 71 2.18 -5.19 -14.96
N TYR A 72 1.86 -6.40 -15.41
CA TYR A 72 1.40 -7.47 -14.53
C TYR A 72 2.52 -8.19 -13.75
N ILE A 73 3.77 -8.14 -14.23
CA ILE A 73 4.88 -8.96 -13.70
C ILE A 73 6.10 -8.18 -13.20
N GLY A 74 6.11 -6.85 -13.31
CA GLY A 74 7.16 -5.99 -12.74
C GLY A 74 8.33 -5.67 -13.68
N GLN A 75 8.19 -5.85 -15.00
CA GLN A 75 9.19 -5.45 -16.00
C GLN A 75 8.91 -4.06 -16.61
N THR A 76 7.84 -3.41 -16.19
CA THR A 76 7.50 -2.06 -16.61
C THR A 76 7.33 -1.17 -15.39
N THR A 77 8.00 -0.02 -15.41
CA THR A 77 7.80 1.04 -14.41
C THR A 77 7.22 2.26 -15.10
N THR A 78 6.08 2.74 -14.63
CA THR A 78 5.53 4.03 -15.04
C THR A 78 6.15 5.12 -14.17
N VAL A 79 6.82 6.06 -14.80
CA VAL A 79 7.34 7.29 -14.18
C VAL A 79 6.32 8.40 -14.42
N SER A 80 5.85 9.02 -13.36
CA SER A 80 4.90 10.12 -13.42
C SER A 80 5.47 11.37 -12.78
N TRP A 81 5.15 12.55 -13.32
CA TRP A 81 5.55 13.86 -12.77
C TRP A 81 4.61 14.95 -13.23
N VAL A 82 4.75 16.13 -12.67
CA VAL A 82 3.96 17.31 -13.02
C VAL A 82 4.88 18.44 -13.44
N THR A 83 4.45 19.21 -14.48
CA THR A 83 5.03 20.50 -14.86
C THR A 83 3.94 21.55 -14.99
N TRP A 84 4.30 22.84 -14.86
CA TRP A 84 3.30 23.91 -14.89
C TRP A 84 3.20 24.59 -16.25
N ALA A 85 4.16 24.37 -17.15
CA ALA A 85 4.08 24.83 -18.54
C ALA A 85 4.19 23.63 -19.51
N SER A 86 3.36 23.66 -20.56
CA SER A 86 3.28 22.57 -21.55
C SER A 86 4.56 22.40 -22.41
N SER A 87 5.38 23.44 -22.48
CA SER A 87 6.63 23.45 -23.28
C SER A 87 7.80 22.78 -22.57
N SER A 88 7.68 22.44 -21.31
CA SER A 88 8.76 21.80 -20.58
C SER A 88 8.67 20.29 -20.70
N GLY A 89 9.63 19.75 -21.34
CA GLY A 89 10.04 18.37 -21.50
C GLY A 89 9.11 17.24 -21.03
N ASN A 90 8.61 16.51 -21.97
CA ASN A 90 7.77 15.34 -21.75
C ASN A 90 8.58 14.03 -21.95
N ILE A 91 9.84 14.02 -21.49
CA ILE A 91 10.79 12.93 -21.73
C ILE A 91 11.27 12.36 -20.39
N VAL A 92 11.42 11.04 -20.33
CA VAL A 92 12.27 10.34 -19.36
C VAL A 92 13.51 9.86 -20.06
N GLN A 93 14.68 10.25 -19.55
CA GLN A 93 15.97 9.68 -19.93
C GLN A 93 16.41 8.72 -18.83
N TYR A 94 16.84 7.52 -19.19
CA TYR A 94 17.22 6.51 -18.19
C TYR A 94 18.34 5.59 -18.66
N GLY A 95 19.02 4.97 -17.70
CA GLY A 95 20.11 4.02 -17.95
C GLY A 95 20.53 3.31 -16.67
N LYS A 96 21.46 2.35 -16.80
CA LYS A 96 21.93 1.52 -15.68
C LYS A 96 23.12 2.12 -14.92
N SER A 97 23.60 3.29 -15.33
CA SER A 97 24.72 3.96 -14.68
C SER A 97 24.37 5.42 -14.43
N LYS A 98 24.83 5.92 -13.30
CA LYS A 98 24.68 7.32 -12.94
C LYS A 98 25.23 8.23 -14.04
N ASP A 99 24.53 9.33 -14.34
CA ASP A 99 24.87 10.31 -15.37
C ASP A 99 25.05 9.72 -16.79
N SER A 100 24.57 8.47 -17.04
CA SER A 100 24.67 7.79 -18.34
C SER A 100 23.31 7.23 -18.75
N TYR A 101 22.61 7.96 -19.59
CA TYR A 101 21.25 7.64 -20.04
C TYR A 101 21.31 7.08 -21.47
N THR A 102 21.11 5.78 -21.60
CA THR A 102 21.18 5.07 -22.89
C THR A 102 19.83 4.99 -23.60
N SER A 103 18.77 5.33 -22.90
CA SER A 103 17.40 5.25 -23.39
C SER A 103 16.63 6.52 -23.07
N SER A 104 15.65 6.81 -23.91
CA SER A 104 14.75 7.94 -23.73
C SER A 104 13.35 7.58 -24.21
N ILE A 105 12.32 7.98 -23.47
CA ILE A 105 10.92 7.74 -23.83
C ILE A 105 10.10 9.02 -23.59
N GLN A 106 9.15 9.25 -24.49
CA GLN A 106 8.21 10.35 -24.38
C GLN A 106 7.01 9.94 -23.50
N SER A 107 6.55 10.85 -22.67
CA SER A 107 5.37 10.65 -21.84
C SER A 107 4.07 10.95 -22.58
N ASP A 108 3.00 10.27 -22.19
CA ASP A 108 1.65 10.80 -22.34
C ASP A 108 1.45 11.97 -21.39
N VAL A 109 0.62 12.94 -21.80
CA VAL A 109 0.36 14.14 -21.01
C VAL A 109 -1.14 14.31 -20.83
N THR A 110 -1.57 14.56 -19.61
CA THR A 110 -2.97 14.84 -19.28
C THR A 110 -3.10 15.99 -18.32
N THR A 111 -4.29 16.56 -18.24
CA THR A 111 -4.68 17.59 -17.26
C THR A 111 -6.10 17.30 -16.81
N TYR A 112 -6.53 17.90 -15.72
CA TYR A 112 -7.94 17.93 -15.33
C TYR A 112 -8.30 19.26 -14.68
N THR A 113 -9.59 19.56 -14.70
CA THR A 113 -10.18 20.69 -13.97
C THR A 113 -11.11 20.17 -12.89
N TYR A 114 -11.19 20.89 -11.78
CA TYR A 114 -12.10 20.63 -10.69
C TYR A 114 -12.52 21.98 -10.08
N GLY A 115 -13.77 22.40 -10.32
CA GLY A 115 -14.17 23.76 -9.99
C GLY A 115 -13.25 24.79 -10.64
N ASP A 116 -12.68 25.68 -9.85
CA ASP A 116 -11.75 26.73 -10.32
C ASP A 116 -10.29 26.24 -10.41
N TYR A 117 -10.00 25.01 -9.99
CA TYR A 117 -8.66 24.43 -10.07
C TYR A 117 -8.41 23.81 -11.45
N THR A 118 -7.23 24.08 -11.98
CA THR A 118 -6.68 23.34 -13.13
C THR A 118 -5.34 22.74 -12.72
N SER A 119 -5.19 21.43 -12.92
CA SER A 119 -3.92 20.76 -12.63
C SER A 119 -2.80 21.28 -13.51
N GLY A 120 -1.55 21.14 -13.06
CA GLY A 120 -0.40 21.15 -13.94
C GLY A 120 -0.53 20.06 -15.02
N PHE A 121 0.41 20.05 -15.94
CA PHE A 121 0.53 18.98 -16.95
C PHE A 121 1.07 17.74 -16.26
N ILE A 122 0.26 16.69 -16.20
CA ILE A 122 0.58 15.40 -15.57
C ILE A 122 1.13 14.50 -16.67
N HIS A 123 2.33 14.02 -16.46
CA HIS A 123 3.08 13.20 -17.40
C HIS A 123 3.13 11.75 -16.91
N HIS A 124 2.99 10.79 -17.83
CA HIS A 124 3.14 9.36 -17.56
C HIS A 124 4.00 8.72 -18.65
N ALA A 125 5.15 8.19 -18.28
CA ALA A 125 6.06 7.50 -19.21
C ALA A 125 6.25 6.05 -18.76
N LYS A 126 5.99 5.09 -19.63
CA LYS A 126 6.16 3.65 -19.35
C LYS A 126 7.55 3.19 -19.82
N LEU A 127 8.41 2.87 -18.88
CA LEU A 127 9.71 2.24 -19.13
C LEU A 127 9.48 0.73 -19.19
N GLU A 128 9.43 0.20 -20.39
CA GLU A 128 9.10 -1.21 -20.67
C GLU A 128 10.35 -2.07 -20.85
N GLY A 129 10.23 -3.38 -20.62
CA GLY A 129 11.29 -4.36 -20.85
C GLY A 129 12.51 -4.16 -19.95
N LEU A 130 12.30 -3.68 -18.73
CA LEU A 130 13.36 -3.51 -17.76
C LEU A 130 13.87 -4.86 -17.26
N ASP A 131 15.19 -4.97 -17.03
CA ASP A 131 15.76 -6.16 -16.39
C ASP A 131 15.36 -6.22 -14.92
N TYR A 132 15.09 -7.39 -14.41
CA TYR A 132 14.81 -7.64 -13.00
C TYR A 132 16.04 -7.39 -12.11
N GLY A 133 15.81 -7.03 -10.83
CA GLY A 133 16.85 -6.83 -9.84
C GLY A 133 17.89 -5.79 -10.23
N THR A 134 17.54 -4.84 -11.08
CA THR A 134 18.48 -3.90 -11.70
C THR A 134 18.18 -2.47 -11.28
N THR A 135 19.21 -1.73 -10.90
CA THR A 135 19.10 -0.30 -10.59
C THR A 135 19.16 0.52 -11.88
N TYR A 136 18.16 1.37 -12.06
CA TYR A 136 18.09 2.36 -13.12
C TYR A 136 18.21 3.77 -12.54
N PHE A 137 18.98 4.61 -13.20
CA PHE A 137 19.07 6.05 -12.95
C PHE A 137 18.25 6.77 -14.00
N TYR A 138 17.53 7.82 -13.63
CA TYR A 138 16.66 8.52 -14.56
C TYR A 138 16.52 10.00 -14.27
N LYS A 139 16.17 10.76 -15.30
CA LYS A 139 15.77 12.16 -15.26
C LYS A 139 14.46 12.33 -15.98
N VAL A 140 13.66 13.29 -15.52
CA VAL A 140 12.39 13.66 -16.15
C VAL A 140 12.44 15.10 -16.60
N GLY A 141 11.66 15.46 -17.61
CA GLY A 141 11.61 16.81 -18.16
C GLY A 141 12.29 16.91 -19.53
N ASP A 142 12.91 18.04 -19.82
CA ASP A 142 13.59 18.32 -21.11
C ASP A 142 15.10 17.96 -21.10
N GLY A 143 15.55 17.29 -20.03
CA GLY A 143 16.96 16.98 -19.83
C GLY A 143 17.78 18.14 -19.24
N SER A 144 17.22 19.34 -19.11
CA SER A 144 17.89 20.49 -18.49
C SER A 144 17.87 20.41 -16.94
N SER A 145 16.95 19.61 -16.38
CA SER A 145 16.88 19.40 -14.94
C SER A 145 18.13 18.69 -14.43
N SER A 146 18.72 19.23 -13.37
CA SER A 146 19.84 18.60 -12.67
C SER A 146 19.40 17.45 -11.75
N ARG A 147 18.09 17.28 -11.54
CA ARG A 147 17.57 16.25 -10.63
C ARG A 147 17.67 14.87 -11.27
N GLU A 148 18.49 14.03 -10.67
CA GLU A 148 18.61 12.63 -11.02
C GLU A 148 18.00 11.76 -9.91
N PHE A 149 17.23 10.78 -10.31
CA PHE A 149 16.63 9.78 -9.44
C PHE A 149 17.14 8.39 -9.77
N SER A 150 16.88 7.43 -8.91
CA SER A 150 17.16 6.03 -9.19
C SER A 150 16.12 5.13 -8.55
N PHE A 151 15.87 3.99 -9.15
CA PHE A 151 15.03 2.94 -8.56
C PHE A 151 15.62 1.57 -8.92
N THR A 152 15.27 0.57 -8.13
CA THR A 152 15.62 -0.83 -8.43
C THR A 152 14.36 -1.60 -8.78
N THR A 153 14.39 -2.28 -9.93
CA THR A 153 13.30 -3.18 -10.36
C THR A 153 13.19 -4.36 -9.39
N PRO A 154 11.99 -4.96 -9.24
CA PRO A 154 11.84 -6.14 -8.38
C PRO A 154 12.70 -7.31 -8.87
N PRO A 155 12.93 -8.33 -8.05
CA PRO A 155 13.42 -9.60 -8.53
C PRO A 155 12.40 -10.23 -9.51
N GLU A 156 12.87 -11.13 -10.35
CA GLU A 156 11.99 -11.91 -11.22
C GLU A 156 10.92 -12.64 -10.38
N VAL A 157 9.71 -12.71 -10.93
CA VAL A 157 8.59 -13.40 -10.25
C VAL A 157 8.94 -14.87 -10.10
N GLY A 158 8.96 -15.33 -8.85
CA GLY A 158 9.33 -16.70 -8.53
C GLY A 158 9.06 -17.04 -7.06
N PRO A 159 8.96 -18.33 -6.73
CA PRO A 159 8.42 -18.76 -5.44
C PRO A 159 9.27 -18.38 -4.22
N ASP A 160 10.56 -18.20 -4.41
CA ASP A 160 11.49 -17.82 -3.32
C ASP A 160 12.06 -16.41 -3.49
N ALA A 161 11.46 -15.61 -4.39
CA ALA A 161 11.88 -14.23 -4.61
C ALA A 161 11.51 -13.38 -3.38
N ALA A 162 12.49 -13.08 -2.54
CA ALA A 162 12.31 -12.27 -1.34
C ALA A 162 12.07 -10.80 -1.69
N HIS A 163 11.20 -10.13 -0.94
CA HIS A 163 10.92 -8.70 -1.11
C HIS A 163 10.28 -8.10 0.13
N VAL A 164 10.61 -6.83 0.42
CA VAL A 164 10.04 -6.10 1.56
C VAL A 164 9.02 -5.09 1.05
N PHE A 165 7.77 -5.27 1.43
CA PHE A 165 6.68 -4.34 1.15
C PHE A 165 6.45 -3.42 2.34
N GLY A 166 6.25 -2.12 2.10
CA GLY A 166 5.63 -1.22 3.05
C GLY A 166 4.12 -1.24 2.88
N ILE A 167 3.37 -1.00 3.93
CA ILE A 167 1.91 -0.87 3.88
C ILE A 167 1.50 0.32 4.73
N THR A 168 0.67 1.20 4.17
CA THR A 168 -0.01 2.29 4.89
C THR A 168 -1.27 2.72 4.15
N ALA A 169 -2.14 3.46 4.83
CA ALA A 169 -3.35 4.06 4.28
C ALA A 169 -3.71 5.32 5.07
N ASP A 170 -4.72 6.05 4.63
CA ASP A 170 -5.32 7.15 5.39
C ASP A 170 -4.26 8.19 5.83
N LEU A 171 -3.39 8.55 4.89
CA LEU A 171 -2.16 9.27 5.22
C LEU A 171 -2.42 10.75 5.46
N GLY A 172 -3.12 11.44 4.55
CA GLY A 172 -3.23 12.89 4.60
C GLY A 172 -1.87 13.60 4.53
N GLN A 173 -1.80 14.81 5.08
CA GLN A 173 -0.60 15.66 5.01
C GLN A 173 -0.38 16.48 6.29
N THR A 174 -0.48 15.82 7.43
CA THR A 174 -0.16 16.38 8.75
C THR A 174 1.32 16.15 9.11
N ILE A 175 1.75 16.63 10.26
CA ILE A 175 3.09 16.28 10.77
C ILE A 175 3.20 14.77 11.06
N ASN A 176 2.10 14.12 11.45
CA ASN A 176 2.08 12.67 11.65
C ASN A 176 2.27 11.92 10.33
N SER A 177 1.61 12.40 9.25
CA SER A 177 1.80 11.89 7.89
C SER A 177 3.26 11.99 7.43
N ALA A 178 3.86 13.16 7.65
CA ALA A 178 5.26 13.40 7.30
C ALA A 178 6.21 12.46 8.07
N GLN A 179 5.94 12.21 9.36
CA GLN A 179 6.71 11.26 10.17
C GLN A 179 6.53 9.83 9.67
N THR A 180 5.32 9.40 9.34
CA THR A 180 5.05 8.08 8.75
C THR A 180 5.89 7.86 7.49
N VAL A 181 5.87 8.80 6.56
CA VAL A 181 6.65 8.73 5.32
C VAL A 181 8.16 8.71 5.60
N ALA A 182 8.63 9.58 6.50
CA ALA A 182 10.04 9.65 6.86
C ALA A 182 10.54 8.37 7.54
N HIS A 183 9.74 7.76 8.42
CA HIS A 183 10.05 6.50 9.05
C HIS A 183 10.03 5.34 8.06
N TYR A 184 9.00 5.27 7.21
CA TYR A 184 8.93 4.27 6.16
C TYR A 184 10.14 4.33 5.23
N THR A 185 10.52 5.52 4.76
CA THR A 185 11.66 5.69 3.85
C THR A 185 12.95 5.11 4.43
N ARG A 186 13.09 5.08 5.77
CA ARG A 186 14.25 4.49 6.47
C ARG A 186 14.07 3.01 6.84
N SER A 187 12.89 2.42 6.64
CA SER A 187 12.59 1.05 7.09
C SER A 187 13.21 -0.05 6.24
N GLY A 188 13.75 0.29 5.06
CA GLY A 188 14.21 -0.70 4.08
C GLY A 188 13.10 -1.30 3.21
N GLY A 189 11.88 -0.77 3.27
CA GLY A 189 10.80 -1.12 2.34
C GLY A 189 11.19 -0.81 0.90
N GLN A 190 10.84 -1.72 -0.03
CA GLN A 190 11.24 -1.66 -1.44
C GLN A 190 10.06 -1.32 -2.37
N THR A 191 8.84 -1.50 -1.87
CA THR A 191 7.60 -1.18 -2.58
C THR A 191 6.54 -0.84 -1.55
N MET A 192 5.85 0.28 -1.73
CA MET A 192 4.72 0.64 -0.88
C MET A 192 3.41 0.10 -1.47
N LEU A 193 2.60 -0.53 -0.66
CA LEU A 193 1.20 -0.84 -0.90
C LEU A 193 0.35 0.20 -0.16
N PHE A 194 -0.20 1.15 -0.91
CA PHE A 194 -1.00 2.23 -0.34
C PHE A 194 -2.48 1.90 -0.49
N VAL A 195 -3.18 1.68 0.61
CA VAL A 195 -4.53 1.12 0.60
C VAL A 195 -5.64 2.15 0.85
N GLY A 196 -5.56 3.29 0.17
CA GLY A 196 -6.63 4.27 0.07
C GLY A 196 -6.51 5.47 1.00
N ASP A 197 -7.33 6.47 0.75
CA ASP A 197 -7.42 7.74 1.45
C ASP A 197 -6.08 8.49 1.50
N MET A 198 -5.82 9.20 0.41
CA MET A 198 -4.52 9.79 0.09
C MET A 198 -4.37 11.19 0.66
N SER A 199 -4.86 12.19 -0.07
CA SER A 199 -4.56 13.60 0.15
C SER A 199 -5.54 14.30 1.08
N TYR A 200 -6.76 13.76 1.25
CA TYR A 200 -7.87 14.40 1.95
C TYR A 200 -8.25 15.78 1.36
N ALA A 201 -8.01 15.98 0.06
CA ALA A 201 -8.35 17.23 -0.62
C ALA A 201 -9.84 17.58 -0.53
N ASP A 202 -10.70 16.57 -0.48
CA ASP A 202 -12.15 16.69 -0.35
C ASP A 202 -12.62 17.26 1.00
N ARG A 203 -11.79 17.22 2.04
CA ARG A 203 -12.08 17.77 3.38
C ARG A 203 -11.99 19.28 3.43
N TYR A 204 -11.31 19.89 2.49
CA TYR A 204 -11.16 21.33 2.43
C TYR A 204 -12.40 22.00 1.86
N LYS A 205 -12.61 23.25 2.27
CA LYS A 205 -13.68 24.07 1.72
C LYS A 205 -13.46 24.21 0.20
N SER A 206 -14.47 23.85 -0.55
CA SER A 206 -14.44 23.82 -2.03
C SER A 206 -13.53 22.74 -2.64
N ASN A 207 -13.24 21.66 -1.91
CA ASN A 207 -12.35 20.58 -2.39
C ASN A 207 -11.03 21.11 -2.94
N SER A 208 -10.13 21.52 -2.08
CA SER A 208 -8.87 22.13 -2.51
C SER A 208 -7.96 21.12 -3.21
N GLN A 209 -8.04 21.10 -4.53
CA GLN A 209 -7.22 20.22 -5.38
C GLN A 209 -5.72 20.53 -5.31
N VAL A 210 -5.33 21.72 -4.83
CA VAL A 210 -3.93 22.05 -4.48
C VAL A 210 -3.38 21.07 -3.44
N ARG A 211 -4.25 20.46 -2.63
CA ARG A 211 -3.82 19.45 -1.65
C ARG A 211 -3.32 18.15 -2.28
N TRP A 212 -3.70 17.84 -3.48
CA TRP A 212 -3.06 16.78 -4.25
C TRP A 212 -1.61 17.13 -4.63
N ASP A 213 -1.36 18.39 -4.97
CA ASP A 213 -0.02 18.83 -5.34
C ASP A 213 0.92 18.84 -4.14
N THR A 214 0.46 19.39 -2.99
CA THR A 214 1.25 19.39 -1.75
C THR A 214 1.48 17.98 -1.23
N TRP A 215 0.49 17.10 -1.31
CA TRP A 215 0.61 15.71 -0.89
C TRP A 215 1.68 14.94 -1.70
N LEU A 216 1.67 15.06 -3.02
CA LEU A 216 2.68 14.41 -3.85
C LEU A 216 4.08 15.03 -3.65
N ARG A 217 4.18 16.32 -3.33
CA ARG A 217 5.45 16.95 -2.91
C ARG A 217 5.96 16.41 -1.57
N LEU A 218 5.07 16.06 -0.65
CA LEU A 218 5.42 15.40 0.61
C LEU A 218 6.04 14.02 0.38
N LEU A 219 5.51 13.28 -0.60
CA LEU A 219 5.91 11.90 -0.85
C LEU A 219 7.12 11.76 -1.77
N GLU A 220 7.49 12.76 -2.53
CA GLU A 220 8.46 12.65 -3.64
C GLU A 220 9.80 12.03 -3.22
N ASN A 221 10.28 12.31 -2.00
CA ASN A 221 11.50 11.70 -1.45
C ASN A 221 11.42 10.16 -1.29
N SER A 222 10.23 9.58 -1.37
CA SER A 222 10.01 8.15 -1.38
C SER A 222 9.54 7.66 -2.75
N THR A 223 8.51 8.30 -3.30
CA THR A 223 7.84 7.86 -4.54
C THR A 223 8.70 7.97 -5.79
N ALA A 224 9.70 8.85 -5.80
CA ALA A 224 10.66 8.97 -6.90
C ALA A 224 11.73 7.86 -6.91
N PHE A 225 11.87 7.09 -5.83
CA PHE A 225 12.95 6.10 -5.65
C PHE A 225 12.48 4.66 -5.54
N GLN A 226 11.17 4.44 -5.38
CA GLN A 226 10.56 3.12 -5.30
C GLN A 226 9.11 3.14 -5.79
N SER A 227 8.64 2.01 -6.30
CA SER A 227 7.25 1.91 -6.75
C SER A 227 6.29 1.96 -5.57
N TRP A 228 5.23 2.76 -5.74
CA TRP A 228 4.05 2.75 -4.88
C TRP A 228 2.87 2.21 -5.69
N MET A 229 2.12 1.28 -5.09
CA MET A 229 0.90 0.71 -5.67
C MET A 229 -0.31 1.31 -4.96
N TRP A 230 -1.32 1.73 -5.71
CA TRP A 230 -2.35 2.65 -5.25
C TRP A 230 -3.73 2.00 -5.25
N VAL A 231 -4.41 1.99 -4.13
CA VAL A 231 -5.83 1.66 -4.02
C VAL A 231 -6.59 2.96 -3.71
N ALA A 232 -7.78 3.15 -4.27
CA ALA A 232 -8.60 4.32 -3.98
C ALA A 232 -9.49 4.09 -2.75
N GLY A 233 -9.59 5.09 -1.87
CA GLY A 233 -10.53 5.15 -0.75
C GLY A 233 -11.72 6.07 -1.04
N ASP A 234 -12.52 6.39 -0.03
CA ASP A 234 -13.69 7.26 -0.18
C ASP A 234 -13.33 8.74 -0.35
N HIS A 235 -12.19 9.18 0.19
CA HIS A 235 -11.69 10.52 -0.01
C HIS A 235 -11.23 10.79 -1.45
N GLU A 236 -11.05 9.77 -2.28
CA GLU A 236 -10.76 9.88 -3.71
C GLU A 236 -12.03 9.99 -4.57
N ILE A 237 -13.23 9.77 -4.02
CA ILE A 237 -14.50 9.90 -4.78
C ILE A 237 -14.69 11.33 -5.25
N GLU A 238 -14.48 12.32 -4.40
CA GLU A 238 -14.50 13.76 -4.63
C GLU A 238 -15.71 14.34 -5.41
N ALA A 239 -16.55 13.51 -6.03
CA ALA A 239 -17.76 13.95 -6.72
C ALA A 239 -18.79 14.46 -5.71
N LYS A 240 -18.94 15.79 -5.61
CA LYS A 240 -19.88 16.44 -4.69
C LYS A 240 -20.85 17.34 -5.43
N SER A 241 -22.13 17.21 -5.13
CA SER A 241 -23.22 17.96 -5.78
C SER A 241 -23.06 19.49 -5.70
N ASN A 242 -22.36 19.98 -4.67
CA ASN A 242 -22.13 21.41 -4.47
C ASN A 242 -20.89 21.95 -5.19
N SER A 243 -20.01 21.10 -5.70
CA SER A 243 -18.82 21.50 -6.47
C SER A 243 -19.08 21.52 -7.98
N GLY A 244 -20.20 20.99 -8.45
CA GLY A 244 -20.48 20.77 -9.86
C GLY A 244 -19.70 19.60 -10.48
N GLU A 245 -18.86 18.91 -9.72
CA GLU A 245 -18.11 17.76 -10.19
C GLU A 245 -18.94 16.50 -10.03
N THR A 246 -19.08 15.75 -11.13
CA THR A 246 -19.85 14.50 -11.18
C THR A 246 -18.99 13.27 -11.45
N GLU A 247 -17.76 13.46 -11.94
CA GLU A 247 -16.83 12.37 -12.22
C GLU A 247 -16.13 11.92 -10.93
N LYS A 248 -16.49 10.72 -10.48
CA LYS A 248 -15.84 10.11 -9.33
C LYS A 248 -14.39 9.73 -9.65
N PHE A 249 -13.54 9.82 -8.65
CA PHE A 249 -12.12 9.41 -8.75
C PHE A 249 -11.33 10.17 -9.83
N LYS A 250 -11.76 11.37 -10.24
CA LYS A 250 -11.12 12.11 -11.32
C LYS A 250 -9.63 12.38 -11.04
N ALA A 251 -9.29 12.93 -9.89
CA ALA A 251 -7.91 13.21 -9.52
C ALA A 251 -7.08 11.92 -9.44
N PHE A 252 -7.62 10.89 -8.80
CA PHE A 252 -6.99 9.57 -8.72
C PHE A 252 -6.66 9.00 -10.10
N ASN A 253 -7.64 8.92 -10.98
CA ASN A 253 -7.49 8.37 -12.33
C ASN A 253 -6.49 9.14 -13.20
N LYS A 254 -6.34 10.45 -12.94
CA LYS A 254 -5.43 11.31 -13.71
C LYS A 254 -4.01 11.29 -13.18
N ARG A 255 -3.81 11.00 -11.89
CA ARG A 255 -2.51 11.08 -11.22
C ARG A 255 -1.83 9.71 -11.05
N PHE A 256 -2.60 8.63 -10.91
CA PHE A 256 -2.06 7.31 -10.52
C PHE A 256 -2.36 6.23 -11.57
N PRO A 257 -1.44 6.00 -12.52
CA PRO A 257 -1.62 5.03 -13.60
C PRO A 257 -1.33 3.59 -13.10
N VAL A 258 -2.31 2.96 -12.47
CA VAL A 258 -2.21 1.55 -12.04
C VAL A 258 -2.35 0.57 -13.22
N PRO A 259 -1.80 -0.66 -13.14
CA PRO A 259 -1.74 -1.60 -14.26
C PRO A 259 -3.06 -2.37 -14.48
N TYR A 260 -4.23 -1.71 -14.39
CA TYR A 260 -5.52 -2.38 -14.44
C TYR A 260 -5.76 -3.13 -15.77
N GLN A 261 -5.41 -2.52 -16.89
CA GLN A 261 -5.54 -3.15 -18.22
C GLN A 261 -4.67 -4.39 -18.37
N ALA A 262 -3.46 -4.38 -17.77
CA ALA A 262 -2.55 -5.51 -17.80
C ALA A 262 -3.10 -6.75 -17.05
N SER A 263 -3.98 -6.54 -16.08
CA SER A 263 -4.71 -7.62 -15.39
C SER A 263 -6.03 -8.00 -16.07
N GLY A 264 -6.40 -7.33 -17.16
CA GLY A 264 -7.68 -7.53 -17.84
C GLY A 264 -8.87 -6.87 -17.15
N SER A 265 -8.61 -5.94 -16.23
CA SER A 265 -9.63 -5.10 -15.62
C SER A 265 -10.03 -3.95 -16.55
N THR A 266 -11.27 -3.50 -16.41
CA THR A 266 -11.84 -2.32 -17.11
C THR A 266 -11.86 -1.08 -16.23
N SER A 267 -11.44 -1.19 -14.97
CA SER A 267 -11.45 -0.11 -13.98
C SER A 267 -10.11 -0.01 -13.27
N SER A 268 -9.65 1.21 -13.03
CA SER A 268 -8.47 1.50 -12.19
C SER A 268 -8.71 1.23 -10.70
N LEU A 269 -9.96 1.03 -10.29
CA LEU A 269 -10.34 0.79 -8.90
C LEU A 269 -10.10 -0.65 -8.46
N TYR A 270 -10.04 -1.60 -9.41
CA TYR A 270 -9.70 -2.99 -9.13
C TYR A 270 -8.76 -3.54 -10.19
N TYR A 271 -7.67 -4.16 -9.76
CA TYR A 271 -6.62 -4.65 -10.64
C TYR A 271 -5.73 -5.66 -9.92
N ALA A 272 -4.89 -6.35 -10.66
CA ALA A 272 -3.94 -7.29 -10.09
C ALA A 272 -2.55 -7.13 -10.70
N PHE A 273 -1.55 -7.53 -9.91
CA PHE A 273 -0.15 -7.57 -10.36
C PHE A 273 0.63 -8.62 -9.57
N LYS A 274 1.74 -9.07 -10.15
CA LYS A 274 2.70 -9.95 -9.49
C LYS A 274 3.98 -9.18 -9.19
N ARG A 275 4.55 -9.40 -8.03
CA ARG A 275 5.86 -8.82 -7.67
C ARG A 275 6.60 -9.76 -6.75
N ALA A 276 7.82 -10.13 -7.13
CA ALA A 276 8.60 -11.15 -6.42
C ALA A 276 7.82 -12.48 -6.28
N SER A 277 7.59 -12.97 -5.08
CA SER A 277 6.86 -14.20 -4.82
C SER A 277 5.37 -14.01 -4.49
N ALA A 278 4.82 -12.79 -4.72
CA ALA A 278 3.46 -12.47 -4.37
C ALA A 278 2.59 -12.09 -5.57
N HIS A 279 1.33 -12.52 -5.52
CA HIS A 279 0.24 -12.08 -6.38
C HIS A 279 -0.67 -11.17 -5.55
N PHE A 280 -0.80 -9.94 -5.98
CA PHE A 280 -1.64 -8.91 -5.35
C PHE A 280 -2.90 -8.71 -6.16
N ILE A 281 -4.04 -8.61 -5.47
CA ILE A 281 -5.34 -8.29 -6.07
C ILE A 281 -5.92 -7.12 -5.29
N ALA A 282 -6.05 -5.98 -5.94
CA ALA A 282 -6.79 -4.83 -5.44
C ALA A 282 -8.26 -4.95 -5.84
N ILE A 283 -9.16 -4.76 -4.90
CA ILE A 283 -10.60 -4.71 -5.10
C ILE A 283 -11.15 -3.39 -4.53
N SER A 284 -12.37 -3.00 -4.90
CA SER A 284 -12.93 -1.73 -4.48
C SER A 284 -14.34 -1.87 -3.91
N TYR A 285 -14.52 -1.37 -2.69
CA TYR A 285 -15.83 -1.19 -2.06
C TYR A 285 -16.71 -0.18 -2.80
N TYR A 286 -16.09 0.75 -3.54
CA TYR A 286 -16.77 1.88 -4.18
C TYR A 286 -17.19 1.62 -5.62
N ASP A 287 -16.95 0.43 -6.15
CA ASP A 287 -17.51 -0.08 -7.41
C ASP A 287 -18.50 -1.22 -7.11
N ASP A 288 -19.34 -1.59 -8.08
CA ASP A 288 -20.30 -2.68 -7.88
C ASP A 288 -19.59 -4.02 -7.64
N TYR A 289 -19.80 -4.58 -6.47
CA TYR A 289 -19.24 -5.87 -6.05
C TYR A 289 -20.30 -6.97 -5.94
N SER A 290 -21.54 -6.69 -6.34
CA SER A 290 -22.62 -7.68 -6.30
C SER A 290 -22.31 -8.90 -7.17
N GLU A 291 -22.90 -10.03 -6.83
CA GLU A 291 -22.73 -11.25 -7.62
C GLU A 291 -23.14 -11.00 -9.08
N GLY A 292 -22.24 -11.33 -10.01
CA GLY A 292 -22.43 -11.09 -11.45
C GLY A 292 -22.05 -9.69 -11.93
N SER A 293 -21.64 -8.76 -11.06
CA SER A 293 -21.08 -7.47 -11.47
C SER A 293 -19.76 -7.62 -12.24
N THR A 294 -19.32 -6.57 -12.91
CA THR A 294 -18.06 -6.57 -13.66
C THR A 294 -16.87 -6.85 -12.76
N GLN A 295 -16.80 -6.25 -11.59
CA GLN A 295 -15.75 -6.50 -10.61
C GLN A 295 -15.78 -7.95 -10.10
N TYR A 296 -16.97 -8.48 -9.79
CA TYR A 296 -17.12 -9.86 -9.31
C TYR A 296 -16.63 -10.87 -10.37
N GLN A 297 -17.05 -10.73 -11.62
CA GLN A 297 -16.65 -11.61 -12.72
C GLN A 297 -15.15 -11.52 -13.03
N TRP A 298 -14.59 -10.29 -12.98
CA TRP A 298 -13.17 -10.08 -13.12
C TRP A 298 -12.41 -10.76 -11.98
N LEU A 299 -12.85 -10.59 -10.73
CA LEU A 299 -12.21 -11.21 -9.57
C LEU A 299 -12.20 -12.74 -9.68
N GLN A 300 -13.31 -13.37 -10.07
CA GLN A 300 -13.36 -14.81 -10.30
C GLN A 300 -12.34 -15.24 -11.36
N THR A 301 -12.27 -14.49 -12.45
CA THR A 301 -11.30 -14.73 -13.55
C THR A 301 -9.87 -14.58 -13.04
N GLU A 302 -9.60 -13.55 -12.27
CA GLU A 302 -8.25 -13.27 -11.74
C GLU A 302 -7.82 -14.34 -10.73
N LEU A 303 -8.71 -14.74 -9.82
CA LEU A 303 -8.44 -15.82 -8.87
C LEU A 303 -8.15 -17.15 -9.56
N SER A 304 -8.72 -17.41 -10.74
CA SER A 304 -8.44 -18.62 -11.53
C SER A 304 -7.03 -18.63 -12.14
N LYS A 305 -6.35 -17.47 -12.24
CA LYS A 305 -4.97 -17.35 -12.72
C LYS A 305 -3.93 -17.53 -11.61
N VAL A 306 -4.36 -17.67 -10.36
CA VAL A 306 -3.46 -17.79 -9.21
C VAL A 306 -2.69 -19.10 -9.29
N ASP A 307 -1.37 -18.99 -9.54
CA ASP A 307 -0.44 -20.11 -9.55
C ASP A 307 0.49 -20.04 -8.34
N ARG A 308 0.19 -20.84 -7.33
CA ARG A 308 0.94 -20.89 -6.07
C ARG A 308 2.33 -21.53 -6.21
N SER A 309 2.61 -22.19 -7.32
CA SER A 309 3.96 -22.70 -7.60
C SER A 309 4.91 -21.56 -7.99
N THR A 310 4.39 -20.50 -8.58
CA THR A 310 5.14 -19.32 -9.05
C THR A 310 5.05 -18.15 -8.06
N THR A 311 3.83 -17.85 -7.60
CA THR A 311 3.55 -16.81 -6.60
C THR A 311 2.84 -17.42 -5.41
N PRO A 312 3.59 -18.00 -4.46
CA PRO A 312 3.03 -18.70 -3.29
C PRO A 312 2.25 -17.79 -2.33
N TRP A 313 2.37 -16.47 -2.44
CA TRP A 313 1.63 -15.51 -1.63
C TRP A 313 0.49 -14.90 -2.43
N LEU A 314 -0.73 -14.96 -1.91
CA LEU A 314 -1.90 -14.26 -2.44
C LEU A 314 -2.36 -13.22 -1.43
N ILE A 315 -2.30 -11.95 -1.82
CA ILE A 315 -2.54 -10.80 -0.94
C ILE A 315 -3.62 -9.94 -1.55
N ILE A 316 -4.65 -9.63 -0.77
CA ILE A 316 -5.76 -8.77 -1.17
C ILE A 316 -5.55 -7.37 -0.60
N LEU A 317 -5.81 -6.36 -1.41
CA LEU A 317 -5.78 -4.96 -1.05
C LEU A 317 -7.18 -4.37 -1.23
N GLU A 318 -7.69 -3.71 -0.21
CA GLU A 318 -9.00 -3.06 -0.22
C GLU A 318 -8.97 -1.88 0.75
N HIS A 319 -9.84 -0.91 0.61
CA HIS A 319 -9.83 0.22 1.52
C HIS A 319 -10.69 -0.03 2.77
N VAL A 320 -11.92 -0.54 2.62
CA VAL A 320 -12.87 -0.74 3.74
C VAL A 320 -12.61 -2.09 4.43
N PRO A 321 -12.29 -2.14 5.74
CA PRO A 321 -11.97 -3.38 6.41
C PRO A 321 -13.19 -4.29 6.57
N TRP A 322 -13.01 -5.61 6.35
CA TRP A 322 -14.05 -6.61 6.56
C TRP A 322 -14.12 -7.09 8.00
N TYR A 323 -13.00 -7.10 8.70
CA TYR A 323 -12.91 -7.42 10.12
C TYR A 323 -12.29 -6.26 10.87
N ASN A 324 -13.11 -5.58 11.64
CA ASN A 324 -12.76 -4.40 12.39
C ASN A 324 -13.53 -4.41 13.72
N SER A 325 -12.84 -4.22 14.81
CA SER A 325 -13.46 -4.11 16.15
C SER A 325 -13.51 -2.68 16.68
N ASN A 326 -13.07 -1.70 15.89
CA ASN A 326 -13.24 -0.28 16.22
C ASN A 326 -14.74 0.10 16.06
N THR A 327 -15.26 0.92 16.95
CA THR A 327 -16.67 1.34 16.90
C THR A 327 -16.98 2.29 15.75
N HIS A 328 -15.95 2.97 15.23
CA HIS A 328 -16.05 3.78 14.03
C HIS A 328 -16.03 2.86 12.81
N HIS A 329 -16.97 3.03 11.90
CA HIS A 329 -17.15 2.18 10.72
C HIS A 329 -17.34 0.67 11.03
N TYR A 330 -17.82 0.35 12.25
CA TYR A 330 -18.05 -1.04 12.65
C TYR A 330 -19.00 -1.75 11.69
N GLN A 331 -18.59 -2.90 11.18
CA GLN A 331 -19.35 -3.71 10.23
C GLN A 331 -19.68 -3.04 8.87
N GLN A 332 -19.07 -1.92 8.51
CA GLN A 332 -19.33 -1.27 7.23
C GLN A 332 -19.00 -2.19 6.04
N GLY A 333 -17.92 -2.98 6.13
CA GLY A 333 -17.49 -3.91 5.08
C GLY A 333 -18.31 -5.20 4.97
N ASP A 334 -19.29 -5.45 5.86
CA ASP A 334 -20.01 -6.72 5.95
C ASP A 334 -20.76 -7.08 4.66
N GLY A 335 -21.31 -6.08 3.95
CA GLY A 335 -21.99 -6.28 2.68
C GLY A 335 -21.07 -6.87 1.62
N MET A 336 -19.91 -6.26 1.40
CA MET A 336 -18.90 -6.74 0.45
C MET A 336 -18.30 -8.06 0.90
N ARG A 337 -17.99 -8.19 2.19
CA ARG A 337 -17.49 -9.43 2.78
C ARG A 337 -18.41 -10.61 2.48
N SER A 338 -19.72 -10.46 2.69
CA SER A 338 -20.68 -11.55 2.48
C SER A 338 -20.70 -12.08 1.05
N VAL A 339 -20.35 -11.24 0.08
CA VAL A 339 -20.33 -11.58 -1.35
C VAL A 339 -18.96 -12.13 -1.79
N LEU A 340 -17.87 -11.48 -1.40
CA LEU A 340 -16.54 -11.76 -1.95
C LEU A 340 -15.66 -12.66 -1.07
N GLU A 341 -15.90 -12.74 0.24
CA GLU A 341 -15.08 -13.55 1.13
C GLU A 341 -15.06 -15.04 0.74
N PRO A 342 -16.19 -15.66 0.29
CA PRO A 342 -16.16 -17.03 -0.19
C PRO A 342 -15.16 -17.28 -1.32
N LEU A 343 -15.05 -16.35 -2.26
CA LEU A 343 -14.10 -16.43 -3.38
C LEU A 343 -12.65 -16.38 -2.88
N ILE A 344 -12.35 -15.43 -2.01
CA ILE A 344 -11.01 -15.15 -1.49
C ILE A 344 -10.53 -16.27 -0.57
N VAL A 345 -11.39 -16.77 0.31
CA VAL A 345 -11.07 -17.87 1.22
C VAL A 345 -10.84 -19.16 0.44
N ASN A 346 -11.69 -19.47 -0.56
CA ASN A 346 -11.54 -20.64 -1.43
C ASN A 346 -10.26 -20.58 -2.27
N ALA A 347 -9.83 -19.39 -2.72
CA ALA A 347 -8.56 -19.18 -3.40
C ALA A 347 -7.35 -19.23 -2.46
N LYS A 348 -7.60 -19.45 -1.15
CA LYS A 348 -6.59 -19.52 -0.09
C LYS A 348 -5.77 -18.25 0.05
N ALA A 349 -6.35 -17.05 -0.05
CA ALA A 349 -5.62 -15.81 0.21
C ALA A 349 -4.96 -15.84 1.59
N ASP A 350 -3.75 -15.29 1.69
CA ASP A 350 -2.94 -15.36 2.91
C ASP A 350 -3.18 -14.15 3.81
N ILE A 351 -3.27 -12.95 3.19
CA ILE A 351 -3.38 -11.67 3.89
C ILE A 351 -4.39 -10.79 3.17
N PHE A 352 -5.13 -10.00 3.93
CA PHE A 352 -6.01 -8.95 3.46
C PHE A 352 -5.66 -7.66 4.17
N PHE A 353 -5.19 -6.64 3.43
CA PHE A 353 -4.90 -5.33 3.96
C PHE A 353 -6.04 -4.36 3.69
N ALA A 354 -6.38 -3.54 4.69
CA ALA A 354 -7.36 -2.48 4.57
C ALA A 354 -6.92 -1.20 5.31
N GLY A 355 -7.56 -0.07 4.98
CA GLY A 355 -7.44 1.23 5.63
C GLY A 355 -8.74 1.67 6.29
N HIS A 356 -9.15 2.94 6.04
CA HIS A 356 -10.45 3.53 6.39
C HIS A 356 -10.71 3.75 7.88
N VAL A 357 -10.33 2.84 8.72
CA VAL A 357 -10.44 2.97 10.18
C VAL A 357 -9.13 3.48 10.73
N HIS A 358 -9.13 4.69 11.29
CA HIS A 358 -7.92 5.38 11.75
C HIS A 358 -7.40 4.80 13.07
N ALA A 359 -7.03 3.53 13.01
CA ALA A 359 -6.40 2.75 14.07
C ALA A 359 -5.75 1.51 13.47
N TYR A 360 -4.80 0.94 14.15
CA TYR A 360 -4.23 -0.34 13.78
C TYR A 360 -5.02 -1.50 14.40
N GLU A 361 -5.35 -2.50 13.59
CA GLU A 361 -5.86 -3.79 14.08
C GLU A 361 -5.42 -4.94 13.20
N ARG A 362 -4.87 -5.99 13.81
CA ARG A 362 -4.57 -7.26 13.16
C ARG A 362 -5.43 -8.36 13.75
N THR A 363 -5.96 -9.21 12.89
CA THR A 363 -6.72 -10.39 13.32
C THR A 363 -5.82 -11.62 13.47
N PHE A 364 -6.29 -12.65 14.18
CA PHE A 364 -5.94 -14.01 13.87
C PHE A 364 -6.47 -14.36 12.47
N ARG A 365 -6.17 -15.55 11.95
CA ARG A 365 -6.88 -15.98 10.74
C ARG A 365 -8.38 -16.07 11.03
N ALA A 366 -9.19 -15.46 10.20
CA ALA A 366 -10.61 -15.31 10.46
C ALA A 366 -11.47 -15.49 9.19
N SER A 367 -12.64 -16.10 9.34
CA SER A 367 -13.63 -16.23 8.28
C SER A 367 -15.04 -16.29 8.87
N SER A 368 -15.99 -15.61 8.23
CA SER A 368 -17.42 -15.71 8.59
C SER A 368 -18.06 -17.00 8.11
N LEU A 369 -17.42 -17.75 7.23
CA LEU A 369 -17.97 -18.98 6.65
C LEU A 369 -18.17 -20.08 7.68
N ASN A 370 -17.40 -20.06 8.78
CA ASN A 370 -17.41 -21.08 9.83
C ASN A 370 -17.68 -20.52 11.23
N CYS A 371 -18.35 -19.38 11.34
CA CYS A 371 -18.63 -18.70 12.61
C CYS A 371 -19.76 -19.37 13.40
N SER A 372 -19.51 -20.49 14.09
CA SER A 372 -20.45 -21.07 15.06
C SER A 372 -20.06 -20.85 16.54
N GLY A 373 -19.16 -19.91 16.84
CA GLY A 373 -18.70 -19.66 18.21
C GLY A 373 -17.49 -18.74 18.32
N GLY A 374 -17.08 -18.16 17.21
CA GLY A 374 -15.92 -17.27 17.08
C GLY A 374 -15.37 -17.37 15.66
N CYS A 375 -15.02 -16.25 15.04
CA CYS A 375 -14.60 -16.21 13.65
C CYS A 375 -13.13 -16.59 13.42
N SER A 376 -12.44 -17.23 14.38
CA SER A 376 -11.10 -17.80 14.17
C SER A 376 -11.18 -19.01 13.26
N ASP A 377 -10.48 -18.95 12.13
CA ASP A 377 -10.41 -20.03 11.15
C ASP A 377 -8.98 -20.10 10.59
N GLU A 378 -8.25 -21.15 10.92
CA GLU A 378 -6.87 -21.37 10.45
C GLU A 378 -6.78 -21.47 8.91
N ASN A 379 -7.89 -21.76 8.25
CA ASN A 379 -8.00 -21.84 6.80
C ASN A 379 -8.40 -20.47 6.15
N ALA A 380 -8.31 -19.38 6.85
CA ALA A 380 -8.68 -18.06 6.38
C ALA A 380 -7.49 -17.09 6.29
N PRO A 381 -7.62 -15.93 5.64
CA PRO A 381 -6.59 -14.90 5.66
C PRO A 381 -6.37 -14.31 7.05
N VAL A 382 -5.22 -13.67 7.24
CA VAL A 382 -5.03 -12.65 8.28
C VAL A 382 -5.55 -11.32 7.72
N TYR A 383 -6.49 -10.68 8.41
CA TYR A 383 -6.97 -9.34 8.05
C TYR A 383 -6.24 -8.29 8.88
N ILE A 384 -5.81 -7.23 8.22
CA ILE A 384 -5.03 -6.16 8.84
C ILE A 384 -5.60 -4.83 8.41
N ASN A 385 -6.11 -4.08 9.37
CA ASN A 385 -6.46 -2.68 9.19
C ASN A 385 -5.25 -1.82 9.54
N ILE A 386 -4.87 -0.92 8.63
CA ILE A 386 -3.67 -0.07 8.69
C ILE A 386 -4.02 1.39 8.34
N GLY A 387 -5.22 1.86 8.70
CA GLY A 387 -5.72 3.21 8.42
C GLY A 387 -5.13 4.28 9.34
N ASP A 388 -3.97 4.02 9.90
CA ASP A 388 -3.31 4.84 10.90
C ASP A 388 -2.16 5.70 10.34
N GLY A 389 -2.22 6.06 9.03
CA GLY A 389 -1.14 6.75 8.34
C GLY A 389 -0.84 8.17 8.82
N GLY A 390 -1.85 8.94 9.26
CA GLY A 390 -1.51 10.25 9.82
C GLY A 390 -2.46 11.42 9.54
N ASN A 391 -3.58 11.21 8.87
CA ASN A 391 -4.49 12.28 8.41
C ASN A 391 -5.07 13.16 9.53
N SER A 392 -5.67 14.28 9.13
CA SER A 392 -6.16 15.33 10.04
C SER A 392 -7.52 15.04 10.69
N GLU A 393 -8.19 13.94 10.34
CA GLU A 393 -9.38 13.50 11.05
C GLU A 393 -9.04 12.90 12.41
N GLY A 394 -7.78 12.50 12.59
CA GLY A 394 -7.27 11.96 13.84
C GLY A 394 -7.52 10.47 14.02
N LEU A 395 -7.03 9.94 15.12
CA LEU A 395 -7.16 8.53 15.49
C LEU A 395 -8.49 8.24 16.16
N VAL A 396 -9.02 7.05 15.95
CA VAL A 396 -10.23 6.55 16.61
C VAL A 396 -9.87 5.44 17.59
N GLY A 397 -9.87 5.77 18.88
CA GLY A 397 -9.46 4.87 19.97
C GLY A 397 -10.57 4.04 20.60
N SER A 398 -11.81 4.07 20.09
CA SER A 398 -12.95 3.37 20.66
C SER A 398 -13.12 1.98 20.02
N PHE A 399 -12.89 0.95 20.80
CA PHE A 399 -13.03 -0.44 20.37
C PHE A 399 -14.18 -1.16 21.07
N VAL A 400 -14.79 -2.11 20.38
CA VAL A 400 -15.83 -2.99 20.92
C VAL A 400 -15.30 -3.77 22.13
N SER A 401 -16.09 -3.89 23.18
CA SER A 401 -15.77 -4.65 24.38
C SER A 401 -16.89 -5.66 24.67
N PRO A 402 -16.56 -6.94 24.97
CA PRO A 402 -15.23 -7.52 25.02
C PRO A 402 -14.54 -7.55 23.64
N GLN A 403 -13.21 -7.65 23.60
CA GLN A 403 -12.46 -7.80 22.35
C GLN A 403 -12.94 -9.06 21.62
N PRO A 404 -13.34 -8.97 20.35
CA PRO A 404 -13.78 -10.11 19.56
C PRO A 404 -12.68 -11.17 19.44
N SER A 405 -13.08 -12.45 19.37
CA SER A 405 -12.14 -13.58 19.30
C SER A 405 -11.24 -13.57 18.06
N TYR A 406 -11.68 -12.93 16.97
CA TYR A 406 -10.84 -12.76 15.77
C TYR A 406 -9.76 -11.71 15.94
N SER A 407 -9.90 -10.73 16.83
CA SER A 407 -8.98 -9.63 17.02
C SER A 407 -7.74 -10.07 17.79
N ALA A 408 -6.57 -10.04 17.16
CA ALA A 408 -5.32 -10.47 17.77
C ALA A 408 -4.59 -9.31 18.49
N PHE A 409 -4.45 -8.18 17.82
CA PHE A 409 -3.84 -6.97 18.37
C PHE A 409 -4.54 -5.73 17.83
N ARG A 410 -4.74 -4.72 18.67
CA ARG A 410 -5.32 -3.44 18.29
C ARG A 410 -4.77 -2.28 19.10
N GLU A 411 -4.53 -1.16 18.43
CA GLU A 411 -3.99 0.07 19.03
C GLU A 411 -4.41 1.29 18.20
N ALA A 412 -4.68 2.41 18.87
CA ALA A 412 -4.93 3.69 18.24
C ALA A 412 -3.67 4.56 18.32
N SER A 413 -2.74 4.36 17.39
CA SER A 413 -1.52 5.16 17.20
C SER A 413 -1.25 5.28 15.72
N TYR A 414 -0.55 6.34 15.30
CA TYR A 414 -0.11 6.46 13.92
C TYR A 414 1.06 5.55 13.62
N GLY A 415 1.13 5.07 12.38
CA GLY A 415 2.17 4.15 11.98
C GLY A 415 2.13 3.71 10.52
N PHE A 416 2.89 2.70 10.25
CA PHE A 416 2.94 1.95 8.98
C PHE A 416 3.38 0.52 9.26
N ALA A 417 3.27 -0.35 8.28
CA ALA A 417 3.78 -1.70 8.42
C ALA A 417 4.84 -2.05 7.37
N THR A 418 5.59 -3.11 7.67
CA THR A 418 6.44 -3.82 6.72
C THR A 418 6.04 -5.29 6.66
N LEU A 419 5.96 -5.84 5.45
CA LEU A 419 5.80 -7.26 5.17
C LEU A 419 7.06 -7.75 4.45
N ASP A 420 7.93 -8.43 5.17
CA ASP A 420 9.16 -9.00 4.67
C ASP A 420 8.91 -10.45 4.26
N ILE A 421 8.60 -10.67 2.98
CA ILE A 421 8.45 -12.01 2.42
C ILE A 421 9.85 -12.60 2.24
N ARG A 422 10.18 -13.59 3.08
CA ARG A 422 11.50 -14.23 3.12
C ARG A 422 11.65 -15.31 2.06
N ASN A 423 10.60 -16.08 1.83
CA ASN A 423 10.59 -17.20 0.91
C ASN A 423 9.13 -17.64 0.64
N ARG A 424 8.97 -18.78 -0.05
CA ARG A 424 7.66 -19.35 -0.40
C ARG A 424 6.73 -19.66 0.77
N THR A 425 7.24 -19.75 2.00
CA THR A 425 6.47 -20.24 3.16
C THR A 425 6.34 -19.23 4.30
N HIS A 426 7.32 -18.31 4.46
CA HIS A 426 7.40 -17.44 5.63
C HIS A 426 7.53 -15.96 5.24
N ALA A 427 6.71 -15.14 5.85
CA ALA A 427 6.80 -13.68 5.84
C ALA A 427 6.79 -13.13 7.27
N LEU A 428 7.64 -12.16 7.54
CA LEU A 428 7.64 -11.43 8.80
C LEU A 428 6.83 -10.14 8.61
N TYR A 429 5.76 -10.00 9.34
CA TYR A 429 4.97 -8.78 9.40
C TYR A 429 5.33 -7.99 10.64
N ASN A 430 5.64 -6.69 10.48
CA ASN A 430 5.89 -5.75 11.58
C ASN A 430 5.03 -4.51 11.39
N TRP A 431 4.31 -4.10 12.43
CA TRP A 431 3.70 -2.79 12.51
C TRP A 431 4.59 -1.86 13.33
N HIS A 432 4.87 -0.69 12.76
CA HIS A 432 5.76 0.32 13.31
C HIS A 432 4.96 1.52 13.77
N ARG A 433 4.92 1.76 15.08
CA ARG A 433 4.33 2.95 15.68
C ARG A 433 5.25 4.14 15.51
N ASN A 434 4.71 5.30 15.13
CA ASN A 434 5.46 6.54 14.95
C ASN A 434 5.76 7.33 16.23
N ASP A 435 5.22 6.93 17.35
CA ASP A 435 5.35 7.71 18.56
C ASP A 435 6.76 7.59 19.16
N ASP A 436 7.24 8.64 19.82
CA ASP A 436 8.55 8.75 20.47
C ASP A 436 9.74 9.21 19.57
N GLY A 437 9.48 9.75 18.36
CA GLY A 437 10.50 10.32 17.47
C GLY A 437 11.16 9.30 16.54
N ASP A 438 11.04 8.00 16.84
CA ASP A 438 11.49 6.89 16.02
C ASP A 438 10.34 5.91 15.76
N ALA A 439 10.46 5.12 14.70
CA ALA A 439 9.53 4.03 14.45
C ALA A 439 9.83 2.84 15.39
N VAL A 440 8.87 2.46 16.20
CA VAL A 440 8.99 1.34 17.14
C VAL A 440 8.15 0.17 16.66
N VAL A 441 8.75 -1.02 16.50
CA VAL A 441 7.99 -2.24 16.21
C VAL A 441 7.10 -2.56 17.42
N ALA A 442 5.82 -2.27 17.32
CA ALA A 442 4.85 -2.43 18.39
C ALA A 442 3.97 -3.69 18.25
N ASP A 443 3.82 -4.22 17.04
CA ASP A 443 3.27 -5.55 16.77
C ASP A 443 4.15 -6.28 15.76
N SER A 444 4.37 -7.57 15.98
CA SER A 444 5.21 -8.40 15.10
C SER A 444 4.67 -9.82 15.07
N THR A 445 4.59 -10.41 13.87
CA THR A 445 4.17 -11.80 13.73
C THR A 445 4.76 -12.45 12.47
N TRP A 446 5.05 -13.73 12.58
CA TRP A 446 5.31 -14.55 11.41
C TRP A 446 4.00 -14.99 10.77
N ILE A 447 3.86 -14.79 9.49
CA ILE A 447 2.76 -15.31 8.70
C ILE A 447 3.29 -16.49 7.88
N ILE A 448 2.65 -17.65 8.02
CA ILE A 448 2.95 -18.83 7.23
C ILE A 448 1.95 -18.89 6.09
N ASN A 449 2.45 -19.16 4.89
CA ASN A 449 1.65 -19.31 3.69
C ASN A 449 0.64 -20.45 3.82
N ARG A 450 -0.59 -20.24 3.35
CA ARG A 450 -1.70 -21.23 3.46
C ARG A 450 -1.55 -22.47 2.57
N VAL A 451 -0.61 -22.49 1.65
CA VAL A 451 -0.40 -23.62 0.72
C VAL A 451 0.69 -24.57 1.22
N SER A 452 1.47 -24.12 2.18
CA SER A 452 2.61 -24.87 2.73
C SER A 452 2.24 -25.71 3.96
N SER A 453 1.00 -25.64 4.42
CA SER A 453 0.47 -26.38 5.57
C SER A 453 -0.28 -27.63 5.16
#